data_09cf034aa2918104cefd2371a27952ff
#
_entry.id   09cf034aa2918104cefd2371a27952ff
#
_cell.length_a   1.000
_cell.length_b   1.000
_cell.length_c   1.000
_cell.angle_alpha   90.00
_cell.angle_beta   90.00
_cell.angle_gamma   90.00
#
_symmetry.space_group_name_H-M   'P 1'
#
loop_
_entity.id
_entity.type
_entity.pdbx_description
1 polymer ?
#
loop_
_entity_poly.entity_id
_entity_poly.type
_entity_poly.pdbx_seq_one_letter_code
_entity_poly.pdbx_strand_id
1 'polypeptide(L)'
;IMPQTETVLKQALRERVKPVLFINKVDRLIKELKVTPEQMQERFMKIISQFNLLLQQIAEPEYAARWQVNVADGSVAFGAARENWALSVPFMKKRNISFKDIYKAYDMEDTQRKDWFWKNAALYEVILDMVVKHLPNPLEAQVYRIPKIWTGEKESVLGQDLVTCNKKGKVAFVVTR
;
A
#
# COMPACT_ATOMS: atom_id res chain seq x y z
N ILE A 1 6.36 -14.39 1.61
CA ILE A 1 6.92 -13.15 1.04
C ILE A 1 8.21 -13.52 0.32
N MET A 2 8.42 -12.93 -0.86
CA MET A 2 9.62 -13.20 -1.68
C MET A 2 10.80 -12.35 -1.19
N PRO A 3 12.05 -12.80 -1.36
CA PRO A 3 13.26 -12.06 -0.93
C PRO A 3 13.34 -10.63 -1.48
N GLN A 4 12.88 -10.41 -2.71
CA GLN A 4 12.83 -9.08 -3.32
C GLN A 4 11.89 -8.13 -2.56
N THR A 5 10.72 -8.61 -2.12
CA THR A 5 9.79 -7.82 -1.31
C THR A 5 10.42 -7.42 0.02
N GLU A 6 11.16 -8.34 0.64
CA GLU A 6 11.89 -8.06 1.88
C GLU A 6 12.97 -6.99 1.66
N THR A 7 13.74 -7.09 0.58
CA THR A 7 14.78 -6.10 0.24
C THR A 7 14.18 -4.71 0.04
N VAL A 8 13.10 -4.61 -0.74
CA VAL A 8 12.43 -3.33 -1.00
C VAL A 8 11.84 -2.76 0.30
N LEU A 9 11.21 -3.60 1.12
CA LEU A 9 10.68 -3.17 2.42
C LEU A 9 11.79 -2.67 3.34
N LYS A 10 12.94 -3.38 3.42
CA LYS A 10 14.10 -2.91 4.18
C LYS A 10 14.59 -1.54 3.73
N GLN A 11 14.69 -1.31 2.43
CA GLN A 11 15.10 -0.01 1.88
C GLN A 11 14.09 1.08 2.24
N ALA A 12 12.79 0.83 2.03
CA ALA A 12 11.73 1.78 2.35
C ALA A 12 11.72 2.18 3.84
N LEU A 13 11.83 1.19 4.73
CA LEU A 13 11.82 1.43 6.18
C LEU A 13 13.07 2.18 6.66
N ARG A 14 14.25 1.92 6.05
CA ARG A 14 15.47 2.70 6.32
C ARG A 14 15.31 4.17 6.00
N GLU A 15 14.56 4.48 4.95
CA GLU A 15 14.25 5.86 4.54
C GLU A 15 12.99 6.41 5.24
N ARG A 16 12.48 5.72 6.24
CA ARG A 16 11.25 6.07 6.97
C ARG A 16 10.06 6.31 6.04
N VAL A 17 9.88 5.43 5.07
CA VAL A 17 8.71 5.43 4.18
C VAL A 17 7.65 4.49 4.74
N LYS A 18 6.47 5.03 5.04
CA LYS A 18 5.34 4.23 5.53
C LYS A 18 4.83 3.28 4.44
N PRO A 19 4.77 1.97 4.69
CA PRO A 19 4.32 1.01 3.69
C PRO A 19 2.79 0.89 3.65
N VAL A 20 2.29 0.49 2.49
CA VAL A 20 0.96 -0.09 2.26
C VAL A 20 1.15 -1.39 1.47
N LEU A 21 0.19 -2.32 1.54
CA LEU A 21 0.33 -3.64 0.95
C LEU A 21 -0.71 -3.87 -0.15
N PHE A 22 -0.25 -4.13 -1.36
CA PHE A 22 -1.09 -4.59 -2.46
C PHE A 22 -0.76 -6.03 -2.84
N ILE A 23 -1.71 -6.95 -2.65
CA ILE A 23 -1.58 -8.36 -3.02
C ILE A 23 -2.05 -8.54 -4.46
N ASN A 24 -1.10 -8.66 -5.37
CA ASN A 24 -1.35 -8.75 -6.81
C ASN A 24 -1.54 -10.20 -7.30
N LYS A 25 -1.99 -10.35 -8.53
CA LYS A 25 -2.16 -11.63 -9.25
C LYS A 25 -3.23 -12.55 -8.63
N VAL A 26 -4.27 -11.97 -8.06
CA VAL A 26 -5.41 -12.73 -7.49
C VAL A 26 -6.17 -13.49 -8.60
N ASP A 27 -6.17 -12.97 -9.83
CA ASP A 27 -6.69 -13.64 -11.03
C ASP A 27 -6.12 -15.06 -11.21
N ARG A 28 -4.84 -15.28 -10.93
CA ARG A 28 -4.22 -16.60 -11.02
C ARG A 28 -4.70 -17.55 -9.93
N LEU A 29 -4.95 -17.02 -8.73
CA LEU A 29 -5.51 -17.85 -7.65
C LEU A 29 -6.90 -18.36 -8.02
N ILE A 30 -7.69 -17.54 -8.71
CA ILE A 30 -9.05 -17.89 -9.14
C ILE A 30 -9.03 -18.81 -10.36
N LYS A 31 -8.34 -18.39 -11.44
CA LYS A 31 -8.38 -19.08 -12.75
C LYS A 31 -7.53 -20.34 -12.80
N GLU A 32 -6.27 -20.25 -12.35
CA GLU A 32 -5.29 -21.31 -12.49
C GLU A 32 -5.36 -22.31 -11.33
N LEU A 33 -5.39 -21.80 -10.09
CA LEU A 33 -5.36 -22.62 -8.88
C LEU A 33 -6.76 -22.99 -8.37
N LYS A 34 -7.82 -22.36 -8.89
CA LYS A 34 -9.22 -22.60 -8.50
C LYS A 34 -9.42 -22.61 -6.97
N VAL A 35 -8.77 -21.68 -6.29
CA VAL A 35 -8.77 -21.57 -4.84
C VAL A 35 -10.16 -21.10 -4.38
N THR A 36 -10.73 -21.74 -3.35
CA THR A 36 -12.00 -21.27 -2.78
C THR A 36 -11.83 -19.93 -2.04
N PRO A 37 -12.92 -19.17 -1.82
CA PRO A 37 -12.87 -17.90 -1.07
C PRO A 37 -12.23 -18.07 0.31
N GLU A 38 -12.50 -19.17 1.01
CA GLU A 38 -11.96 -19.47 2.34
C GLU A 38 -10.43 -19.70 2.29
N GLN A 39 -9.98 -20.54 1.34
CA GLN A 39 -8.57 -20.79 1.13
C GLN A 39 -7.82 -19.51 0.71
N MET A 40 -8.47 -18.64 -0.07
CA MET A 40 -7.92 -17.35 -0.45
C MET A 40 -7.74 -16.44 0.76
N GLN A 41 -8.76 -16.38 1.64
CA GLN A 41 -8.69 -15.61 2.87
C GLN A 41 -7.53 -16.08 3.77
N GLU A 42 -7.36 -17.38 3.96
CA GLU A 42 -6.23 -17.94 4.72
C GLU A 42 -4.87 -17.55 4.13
N ARG A 43 -4.72 -17.62 2.80
CA ARG A 43 -3.49 -17.19 2.12
C ARG A 43 -3.21 -15.71 2.32
N PHE A 44 -4.23 -14.85 2.22
CA PHE A 44 -4.06 -13.43 2.45
C PHE A 44 -3.68 -13.12 3.90
N MET A 45 -4.34 -13.75 4.86
CA MET A 45 -4.01 -13.61 6.28
C MET A 45 -2.56 -14.02 6.56
N LYS A 46 -2.08 -15.11 5.98
CA LYS A 46 -0.69 -15.55 6.10
C LYS A 46 0.30 -14.55 5.52
N ILE A 47 0.02 -13.99 4.33
CA ILE A 47 0.87 -12.98 3.70
C ILE A 47 0.92 -11.72 4.55
N ILE A 48 -0.21 -11.24 5.04
CA ILE A 48 -0.32 -10.03 5.87
C ILE A 48 0.42 -10.21 7.20
N SER A 49 0.23 -11.36 7.86
CA SER A 49 0.93 -11.69 9.11
C SER A 49 2.45 -11.73 8.92
N GLN A 50 2.92 -12.36 7.84
CA GLN A 50 4.35 -12.39 7.50
C GLN A 50 4.89 -10.99 7.19
N PHE A 51 4.12 -10.15 6.49
CA PHE A 51 4.51 -8.77 6.19
C PHE A 51 4.65 -7.94 7.46
N ASN A 52 3.67 -8.01 8.36
CA ASN A 52 3.69 -7.29 9.62
C ASN A 52 4.81 -7.78 10.57
N LEU A 53 5.08 -9.10 10.59
CA LEU A 53 6.19 -9.64 11.35
C LEU A 53 7.54 -9.10 10.81
N LEU A 54 7.71 -9.10 9.51
CA LEU A 54 8.91 -8.56 8.87
C LEU A 54 9.07 -7.06 9.13
N LEU A 55 7.96 -6.31 9.09
CA LEU A 55 7.95 -4.89 9.42
C LEU A 55 8.38 -4.65 10.88
N GLN A 56 7.87 -5.44 11.83
CA GLN A 56 8.27 -5.35 13.23
C GLN A 56 9.76 -5.63 13.46
N GLN A 57 10.34 -6.55 12.68
CA GLN A 57 11.75 -6.90 12.80
C GLN A 57 12.71 -5.82 12.23
N ILE A 58 12.25 -5.06 11.24
CA ILE A 58 13.10 -4.15 10.46
C ILE A 58 12.89 -2.68 10.82
N ALA A 59 11.65 -2.28 11.10
CA ALA A 59 11.33 -0.87 11.39
C ALA A 59 11.94 -0.41 12.71
N GLU A 60 12.26 0.86 12.80
CA GLU A 60 12.61 1.50 14.07
C GLU A 60 11.46 1.31 15.08
N PRO A 61 11.72 1.09 16.38
CA PRO A 61 10.69 0.75 17.36
C PRO A 61 9.49 1.71 17.39
N GLU A 62 9.74 2.99 17.15
CA GLU A 62 8.72 4.05 17.08
C GLU A 62 7.70 3.78 15.96
N TYR A 63 8.13 3.22 14.83
CA TYR A 63 7.29 2.99 13.66
C TYR A 63 6.75 1.56 13.56
N ALA A 64 7.40 0.61 14.21
CA ALA A 64 7.10 -0.82 14.11
C ALA A 64 5.63 -1.15 14.40
N ALA A 65 5.02 -0.54 15.42
CA ALA A 65 3.61 -0.72 15.75
C ALA A 65 2.67 0.13 14.87
N ARG A 66 3.08 1.40 14.59
CA ARG A 66 2.23 2.37 13.88
C ARG A 66 2.07 2.10 12.39
N TRP A 67 3.03 1.40 11.79
CA TRP A 67 3.08 1.18 10.34
C TRP A 67 2.63 -0.22 9.92
N GLN A 68 2.15 -1.03 10.86
CA GLN A 68 1.52 -2.29 10.51
C GLN A 68 0.34 -2.08 9.57
N VAL A 69 0.22 -2.98 8.61
CA VAL A 69 -0.89 -2.95 7.66
C VAL A 69 -2.06 -3.77 8.18
N ASN A 70 -3.28 -3.29 7.94
CA ASN A 70 -4.50 -3.92 8.39
C ASN A 70 -5.54 -3.94 7.28
N VAL A 71 -6.20 -5.06 7.13
CA VAL A 71 -7.27 -5.25 6.14
C VAL A 71 -8.46 -4.34 6.40
N ALA A 72 -8.81 -4.16 7.69
CA ALA A 72 -10.01 -3.42 8.09
C ALA A 72 -9.92 -1.92 7.80
N ASP A 73 -8.72 -1.33 7.89
CA ASP A 73 -8.50 0.10 7.65
C ASP A 73 -8.24 0.46 6.18
N GLY A 74 -7.97 -0.56 5.33
CA GLY A 74 -7.71 -0.40 3.90
C GLY A 74 -6.25 -0.13 3.55
N SER A 75 -5.30 -0.28 4.48
CA SER A 75 -3.87 -0.28 4.18
C SER A 75 -3.41 -1.55 3.46
N VAL A 76 -4.30 -2.53 3.34
CA VAL A 76 -4.16 -3.73 2.51
C VAL A 76 -5.24 -3.74 1.43
N ALA A 77 -4.80 -3.94 0.20
CA ALA A 77 -5.69 -4.20 -0.93
C ALA A 77 -5.22 -5.43 -1.72
N PHE A 78 -6.11 -6.03 -2.47
CA PHE A 78 -5.86 -7.22 -3.27
C PHE A 78 -6.57 -7.11 -4.61
N GLY A 79 -5.95 -7.67 -5.66
CA GLY A 79 -6.51 -7.58 -7.00
C GLY A 79 -5.64 -8.16 -8.08
N ALA A 80 -5.96 -7.82 -9.31
CA ALA A 80 -5.23 -8.20 -10.50
C ALA A 80 -4.94 -6.96 -11.36
N ALA A 81 -3.73 -6.45 -11.27
CA ALA A 81 -3.32 -5.28 -12.03
C ALA A 81 -3.45 -5.49 -13.56
N ARG A 82 -3.21 -6.70 -14.04
CA ARG A 82 -3.37 -7.04 -15.46
C ARG A 82 -4.82 -6.90 -15.94
N GLU A 83 -5.78 -7.17 -15.06
CA GLU A 83 -7.21 -7.09 -15.37
C GLU A 83 -7.87 -5.80 -14.83
N ASN A 84 -7.07 -4.85 -14.33
CA ASN A 84 -7.47 -3.54 -13.85
C ASN A 84 -8.54 -3.55 -12.73
N TRP A 85 -8.52 -4.55 -11.84
CA TRP A 85 -9.41 -4.56 -10.70
C TRP A 85 -8.68 -4.72 -9.36
N ALA A 86 -9.26 -4.14 -8.32
CA ALA A 86 -8.82 -4.31 -6.95
C ALA A 86 -9.98 -4.20 -5.97
N LEU A 87 -9.77 -4.72 -4.76
CA LEU A 87 -10.66 -4.59 -3.62
C LEU A 87 -9.85 -4.25 -2.37
N SER A 88 -10.42 -3.45 -1.50
CA SER A 88 -10.06 -3.32 -0.09
C SER A 88 -11.32 -3.47 0.75
N VAL A 89 -11.18 -3.79 2.04
CA VAL A 89 -12.38 -3.96 2.89
C VAL A 89 -13.23 -2.69 2.99
N PRO A 90 -12.67 -1.48 3.17
CA PRO A 90 -13.47 -0.26 3.12
C PRO A 90 -14.15 -0.04 1.78
N PHE A 91 -13.48 -0.33 0.66
CA PHE A 91 -14.05 -0.20 -0.67
C PHE A 91 -15.21 -1.19 -0.89
N MET A 92 -15.05 -2.46 -0.47
CA MET A 92 -16.11 -3.47 -0.53
C MET A 92 -17.36 -3.02 0.24
N LYS A 93 -17.18 -2.47 1.45
CA LYS A 93 -18.30 -1.93 2.26
C LYS A 93 -18.97 -0.74 1.57
N LYS A 94 -18.19 0.20 1.04
CA LYS A 94 -18.69 1.41 0.35
C LYS A 94 -19.50 1.08 -0.90
N ARG A 95 -19.06 0.08 -1.68
CA ARG A 95 -19.69 -0.34 -2.94
C ARG A 95 -20.69 -1.49 -2.77
N ASN A 96 -20.81 -2.06 -1.58
CA ASN A 96 -21.61 -3.26 -1.29
C ASN A 96 -21.22 -4.45 -2.20
N ILE A 97 -19.93 -4.67 -2.38
CA ILE A 97 -19.35 -5.72 -3.21
C ILE A 97 -18.61 -6.69 -2.31
N SER A 98 -18.62 -7.96 -2.69
CA SER A 98 -17.92 -9.04 -2.00
C SER A 98 -16.95 -9.79 -2.92
N PHE A 99 -16.10 -10.62 -2.34
CA PHE A 99 -15.28 -11.54 -3.12
C PHE A 99 -16.11 -12.50 -3.99
N LYS A 100 -17.30 -12.89 -3.54
CA LYS A 100 -18.20 -13.73 -4.33
C LYS A 100 -18.60 -13.09 -5.65
N ASP A 101 -18.72 -11.76 -5.69
CA ASP A 101 -19.06 -11.04 -6.91
C ASP A 101 -17.90 -11.02 -7.91
N ILE A 102 -16.64 -11.01 -7.40
CA ILE A 102 -15.45 -11.21 -8.25
C ILE A 102 -15.48 -12.61 -8.89
N TYR A 103 -15.79 -13.67 -8.13
CA TYR A 103 -15.90 -15.02 -8.70
C TYR A 103 -16.98 -15.09 -9.78
N LYS A 104 -18.16 -14.51 -9.53
CA LYS A 104 -19.23 -14.43 -10.55
C LYS A 104 -18.79 -13.66 -11.79
N ALA A 105 -18.00 -12.59 -11.63
CA ALA A 105 -17.49 -11.84 -12.75
C ALA A 105 -16.53 -12.69 -13.60
N TYR A 106 -15.81 -13.65 -13.01
CA TYR A 106 -14.97 -14.58 -13.75
C TYR A 106 -15.75 -15.64 -14.55
N ASP A 107 -17.03 -15.85 -14.27
CA ASP A 107 -17.92 -16.70 -15.06
C ASP A 107 -18.50 -15.96 -16.28
N MET A 108 -18.32 -14.63 -16.37
CA MET A 108 -18.77 -13.82 -17.51
C MET A 108 -17.80 -13.89 -18.68
N GLU A 109 -18.29 -13.54 -19.88
CA GLU A 109 -17.42 -13.33 -21.04
C GLU A 109 -16.42 -12.19 -20.83
N ASP A 110 -15.29 -12.22 -21.50
CA ASP A 110 -14.14 -11.32 -21.32
C ASP A 110 -14.52 -9.84 -21.39
N THR A 111 -15.37 -9.46 -22.33
CA THR A 111 -15.80 -8.05 -22.52
C THR A 111 -16.67 -7.59 -21.36
N GLN A 112 -17.67 -8.39 -21.02
CA GLN A 112 -18.60 -8.10 -19.92
C GLN A 112 -17.86 -8.06 -18.58
N ARG A 113 -16.90 -8.97 -18.37
CA ARG A 113 -16.06 -9.00 -17.16
C ARG A 113 -15.23 -7.73 -17.01
N LYS A 114 -14.57 -7.27 -18.08
CA LYS A 114 -13.79 -6.03 -18.08
C LYS A 114 -14.64 -4.81 -17.74
N ASP A 115 -15.81 -4.71 -18.36
CA ASP A 115 -16.77 -3.65 -18.09
C ASP A 115 -17.27 -3.68 -16.64
N TRP A 116 -17.52 -4.88 -16.12
CA TRP A 116 -17.96 -5.06 -14.75
C TRP A 116 -16.87 -4.62 -13.76
N PHE A 117 -15.60 -5.03 -13.97
CA PHE A 117 -14.47 -4.61 -13.14
C PHE A 117 -14.28 -3.10 -13.18
N TRP A 118 -14.33 -2.51 -14.37
CA TRP A 118 -14.20 -1.06 -14.52
C TRP A 118 -15.26 -0.28 -13.74
N LYS A 119 -16.50 -0.74 -13.75
CA LYS A 119 -17.62 -0.08 -13.08
C LYS A 119 -17.66 -0.32 -11.57
N ASN A 120 -17.27 -1.51 -11.12
CA ASN A 120 -17.55 -1.95 -9.76
C ASN A 120 -16.28 -2.13 -8.90
N ALA A 121 -15.14 -2.42 -9.47
CA ALA A 121 -13.91 -2.77 -8.75
C ALA A 121 -12.65 -2.17 -9.38
N ALA A 122 -12.72 -0.95 -9.88
CA ALA A 122 -11.64 -0.31 -10.60
C ALA A 122 -10.36 -0.19 -9.76
N LEU A 123 -9.26 -0.73 -10.28
CA LEU A 123 -7.94 -0.75 -9.61
C LEU A 123 -7.51 0.64 -9.13
N TYR A 124 -7.66 1.66 -9.99
CA TYR A 124 -7.20 3.01 -9.69
C TYR A 124 -7.94 3.64 -8.51
N GLU A 125 -9.26 3.41 -8.37
CA GLU A 125 -10.03 3.93 -7.23
C GLU A 125 -9.49 3.38 -5.91
N VAL A 126 -9.29 2.06 -5.84
CA VAL A 126 -8.81 1.40 -4.61
C VAL A 126 -7.39 1.83 -4.26
N ILE A 127 -6.49 1.92 -5.26
CA ILE A 127 -5.11 2.35 -5.03
C ILE A 127 -5.05 3.80 -4.60
N LEU A 128 -5.79 4.70 -5.25
CA LEU A 128 -5.81 6.13 -4.89
C LEU A 128 -6.43 6.34 -3.50
N ASP A 129 -7.53 5.66 -3.18
CA ASP A 129 -8.12 5.70 -1.83
C ASP A 129 -7.11 5.25 -0.77
N MET A 130 -6.35 4.17 -1.05
CA MET A 130 -5.32 3.66 -0.16
C MET A 130 -4.18 4.68 0.03
N VAL A 131 -3.69 5.29 -1.06
CA VAL A 131 -2.63 6.30 -1.03
C VAL A 131 -3.08 7.52 -0.22
N VAL A 132 -4.24 8.10 -0.55
CA VAL A 132 -4.74 9.31 0.10
C VAL A 132 -5.00 9.10 1.60
N LYS A 133 -5.48 7.91 1.97
CA LYS A 133 -5.85 7.61 3.35
C LYS A 133 -4.65 7.24 4.23
N HIS A 134 -3.65 6.54 3.69
CA HIS A 134 -2.62 5.89 4.50
C HIS A 134 -1.23 6.49 4.34
N LEU A 135 -0.90 7.07 3.18
CA LEU A 135 0.42 7.67 3.01
C LEU A 135 0.42 9.10 3.54
N PRO A 136 1.45 9.47 4.32
CA PRO A 136 1.55 10.80 4.89
C PRO A 136 1.81 11.84 3.79
N ASN A 137 1.18 13.00 3.92
CA ASN A 137 1.49 14.16 3.11
C ASN A 137 2.88 14.74 3.49
N PRO A 138 3.45 15.68 2.70
CA PRO A 138 4.76 16.26 3.00
C PRO A 138 4.86 16.92 4.37
N LEU A 139 3.81 17.58 4.85
CA LEU A 139 3.81 18.22 6.18
C LEU A 139 3.98 17.20 7.30
N GLU A 140 3.36 16.03 7.16
CA GLU A 140 3.48 14.94 8.13
C GLU A 140 4.80 14.18 7.96
N ALA A 141 5.21 13.92 6.72
CA ALA A 141 6.38 13.10 6.43
C ALA A 141 7.70 13.80 6.74
N GLN A 142 7.83 15.09 6.45
CA GLN A 142 9.10 15.80 6.59
C GLN A 142 9.57 15.91 8.03
N VAL A 143 8.66 16.01 8.98
CA VAL A 143 8.98 16.05 10.42
C VAL A 143 9.89 14.89 10.85
N TYR A 144 9.66 13.69 10.37
CA TYR A 144 10.45 12.52 10.75
C TYR A 144 11.44 12.05 9.66
N ARG A 145 11.23 12.40 8.39
CA ARG A 145 12.14 12.03 7.30
C ARG A 145 13.33 12.95 7.16
N ILE A 146 13.12 14.27 7.23
CA ILE A 146 14.21 15.24 7.10
C ILE A 146 15.33 14.99 8.12
N PRO A 147 15.06 14.75 9.42
CA PRO A 147 16.12 14.41 10.38
C PRO A 147 16.95 13.18 10.01
N LYS A 148 16.44 12.31 9.16
CA LYS A 148 17.13 11.10 8.69
C LYS A 148 17.97 11.34 7.45
N ILE A 149 17.45 12.09 6.50
CA ILE A 149 18.07 12.27 5.17
C ILE A 149 18.89 13.54 5.03
N TRP A 150 18.61 14.55 5.87
CA TRP A 150 19.34 15.82 5.86
C TRP A 150 20.56 15.75 6.79
N THR A 151 21.75 15.89 6.22
CA THR A 151 23.01 15.85 6.96
C THR A 151 23.51 17.22 7.40
N GLY A 152 22.85 18.29 6.98
CA GLY A 152 23.17 19.65 7.39
C GLY A 152 22.64 20.01 8.79
N GLU A 153 22.89 21.24 9.21
CA GLU A 153 22.48 21.76 10.50
C GLU A 153 20.95 21.90 10.58
N LYS A 154 20.31 21.13 11.45
CA LYS A 154 18.83 21.07 11.58
C LYS A 154 18.25 22.37 12.15
N GLU A 155 18.99 23.05 13.00
CA GLU A 155 18.57 24.30 13.64
C GLU A 155 18.79 25.52 12.74
N SER A 156 19.45 25.36 11.58
CA SER A 156 19.55 26.40 10.57
C SER A 156 18.18 26.78 10.00
N VAL A 157 18.06 28.00 9.48
CA VAL A 157 16.82 28.46 8.80
C VAL A 157 16.38 27.47 7.72
N LEU A 158 17.31 26.96 6.93
CA LEU A 158 17.02 25.97 5.90
C LEU A 158 16.57 24.63 6.49
N GLY A 159 17.24 24.15 7.55
CA GLY A 159 16.88 22.91 8.23
C GLY A 159 15.46 22.97 8.80
N GLN A 160 15.12 24.08 9.46
CA GLN A 160 13.77 24.31 9.99
C GLN A 160 12.73 24.43 8.87
N ASP A 161 13.00 25.14 7.79
CA ASP A 161 12.12 25.24 6.64
C ASP A 161 11.83 23.85 6.03
N LEU A 162 12.84 22.97 5.94
CA LEU A 162 12.69 21.61 5.47
C LEU A 162 11.83 20.75 6.41
N VAL A 163 12.10 20.77 7.71
CA VAL A 163 11.37 20.00 8.71
C VAL A 163 9.90 20.41 8.78
N THR A 164 9.63 21.71 8.77
CA THR A 164 8.26 22.26 8.86
C THR A 164 7.53 22.30 7.53
N CYS A 165 8.19 21.91 6.42
CA CYS A 165 7.66 22.02 5.07
C CYS A 165 7.14 23.44 4.76
N ASN A 166 7.96 24.46 5.08
CA ASN A 166 7.58 25.87 4.93
C ASN A 166 7.41 26.23 3.45
N LYS A 167 6.16 26.50 3.02
CA LYS A 167 5.84 26.87 1.63
C LYS A 167 6.49 28.15 1.13
N LYS A 168 6.89 29.03 2.05
CA LYS A 168 7.57 30.31 1.76
C LYS A 168 9.08 30.25 2.04
N GLY A 169 9.56 29.07 2.46
CA GLY A 169 10.96 28.83 2.78
C GLY A 169 11.86 28.73 1.54
N LYS A 170 13.14 28.55 1.78
CA LYS A 170 14.13 28.38 0.72
C LYS A 170 13.93 27.04 0.02
N VAL A 171 14.12 27.01 -1.29
CA VAL A 171 14.08 25.77 -2.10
C VAL A 171 15.44 25.08 -2.00
N ALA A 172 15.42 23.79 -1.68
CA ALA A 172 16.61 22.95 -1.66
C ALA A 172 16.47 21.80 -2.69
N PHE A 173 17.56 21.47 -3.35
CA PHE A 173 17.63 20.36 -4.30
C PHE A 173 18.72 19.38 -3.86
N VAL A 174 18.42 18.10 -3.94
CA VAL A 174 19.40 17.02 -3.77
C VAL A 174 19.64 16.39 -5.12
N VAL A 175 20.88 16.44 -5.59
CA VAL A 175 21.29 15.78 -6.83
C VAL A 175 21.63 14.32 -6.49
N THR A 176 20.86 13.39 -7.04
CA THR A 176 21.13 11.96 -6.98
C THR A 176 21.66 11.47 -8.31
N ARG A 177 22.66 10.57 -8.27
CA ARG A 177 23.21 9.93 -9.48
C ARG A 177 22.33 8.75 -9.88
#